data_578c881a82b77f40a4fba7b0a98cc3d2
#
_entry.id   578c881a82b77f40a4fba7b0a98cc3d2
#
_cell.length_a   1.000
_cell.length_b   1.000
_cell.length_c   1.000
_cell.angle_alpha   90.00
_cell.angle_beta   90.00
_cell.angle_gamma   90.00
#
_symmetry.space_group_name_H-M   'P 1'
#
loop_
_entity.id
_entity.type
_entity.pdbx_description
1 polymer ?
#
loop_
_entity_poly.entity_id
_entity_poly.type
_entity_poly.pdbx_seq_one_letter_code
_entity_poly.pdbx_strand_id
1 'polypeptide(L)'
;MTDQSTGSKMSDSAPLPDPRAQTLAIQGLANNVMRGMLRTPLLSRAVGGRLVTLYFTGRKSGRQYTLPVAYLPYEGDLLIGTPFKWGRNLRTGDTIKVRLKGRLREADVRAYSDEANVVHLYGVISRGNHAFANFNKIGFDADGNPNGEDLHLAWLAGARAFQLTPR
;
A
#
# COMPACT_ATOMS: atom_id res chain seq x y z
N MET A 1 -19.43 -47.81 -50.61
CA MET A 1 -20.44 -47.68 -49.78
C MET A 1 -19.94 -47.23 -48.47
N THR A 2 -20.29 -46.21 -48.06
CA THR A 2 -20.29 -45.36 -46.88
C THR A 2 -19.23 -45.67 -45.82
N ASP A 3 -18.19 -44.91 -45.90
CA ASP A 3 -17.18 -44.73 -44.87
C ASP A 3 -17.59 -43.52 -44.00
N GLN A 4 -17.75 -43.74 -42.69
CA GLN A 4 -17.97 -42.67 -41.74
C GLN A 4 -16.74 -42.53 -40.85
N SER A 5 -15.92 -41.56 -41.20
CA SER A 5 -14.82 -41.10 -40.38
C SER A 5 -15.33 -40.30 -39.18
N THR A 6 -15.19 -40.85 -38.00
CA THR A 6 -15.50 -40.20 -36.72
C THR A 6 -14.31 -39.33 -36.32
N GLY A 7 -14.45 -38.03 -36.48
CA GLY A 7 -13.49 -37.04 -36.00
C GLY A 7 -13.49 -36.96 -34.46
N SER A 8 -12.42 -37.40 -33.86
CA SER A 8 -12.14 -37.21 -32.43
C SER A 8 -11.81 -35.73 -32.16
N LYS A 9 -12.68 -35.06 -31.41
CA LYS A 9 -12.41 -33.76 -30.84
C LYS A 9 -11.35 -33.88 -29.74
N MET A 10 -10.14 -33.52 -30.04
CA MET A 10 -9.12 -33.27 -29.00
C MET A 10 -9.52 -32.05 -28.20
N SER A 11 -9.85 -32.27 -26.94
CA SER A 11 -9.97 -31.22 -25.93
C SER A 11 -8.59 -30.61 -25.70
N ASP A 12 -8.41 -29.40 -26.20
CA ASP A 12 -7.25 -28.57 -25.90
C ASP A 12 -7.43 -27.99 -24.49
N SER A 13 -7.01 -28.79 -23.50
CA SER A 13 -6.92 -28.29 -22.11
C SER A 13 -5.66 -27.48 -21.98
N ALA A 14 -5.80 -26.16 -22.00
CA ALA A 14 -4.68 -25.28 -21.69
C ALA A 14 -4.06 -25.66 -20.34
N PRO A 15 -2.72 -25.81 -20.24
CA PRO A 15 -2.08 -26.18 -18.98
C PRO A 15 -2.30 -25.09 -17.94
N LEU A 16 -2.69 -25.49 -16.74
CA LEU A 16 -2.80 -24.59 -15.58
C LEU A 16 -1.45 -23.93 -15.33
N PRO A 17 -1.41 -22.61 -15.07
CA PRO A 17 -0.16 -21.92 -14.85
C PRO A 17 0.56 -22.48 -13.61
N ASP A 18 1.84 -22.79 -13.79
CA ASP A 18 2.71 -23.30 -12.72
C ASP A 18 2.70 -22.34 -11.51
N PRO A 19 2.39 -22.83 -10.30
CA PRO A 19 2.42 -22.01 -9.08
C PRO A 19 3.76 -21.27 -8.85
N ARG A 20 4.85 -21.82 -9.36
CA ARG A 20 6.18 -21.19 -9.30
C ARG A 20 6.30 -19.98 -10.22
N ALA A 21 5.68 -20.02 -11.42
CA ALA A 21 5.65 -18.91 -12.35
C ALA A 21 4.81 -17.74 -11.81
N GLN A 22 3.70 -18.03 -11.12
CA GLN A 22 2.89 -17.02 -10.43
C GLN A 22 3.65 -16.36 -9.27
N THR A 23 4.41 -17.14 -8.50
CA THR A 23 5.23 -16.62 -7.40
C THR A 23 6.34 -15.69 -7.90
N LEU A 24 6.98 -16.04 -9.02
CA LEU A 24 8.01 -15.21 -9.65
C LEU A 24 7.43 -13.92 -10.27
N ALA A 25 6.25 -13.99 -10.88
CA ALA A 25 5.56 -12.83 -11.43
C ALA A 25 5.11 -11.87 -10.32
N ILE A 26 4.59 -12.38 -9.20
CA ILE A 26 4.22 -11.59 -8.02
C ILE A 26 5.45 -10.97 -7.35
N GLN A 27 6.59 -11.68 -7.32
CA GLN A 27 7.85 -11.17 -6.83
C GLN A 27 8.41 -10.06 -7.74
N GLY A 28 8.31 -10.22 -9.06
CA GLY A 28 8.72 -9.21 -10.04
C GLY A 28 7.86 -7.94 -9.96
N LEU A 29 6.54 -8.08 -9.79
CA LEU A 29 5.62 -6.97 -9.60
C LEU A 29 5.86 -6.23 -8.28
N ALA A 30 6.07 -6.94 -7.17
CA ALA A 30 6.39 -6.33 -5.88
C ALA A 30 7.73 -5.59 -5.92
N ASN A 31 8.76 -6.17 -6.57
CA ASN A 31 10.05 -5.51 -6.77
C ASN A 31 9.98 -4.33 -7.75
N ASN A 32 9.17 -4.42 -8.81
CA ASN A 32 8.99 -3.32 -9.77
C ASN A 32 8.15 -2.18 -9.19
N VAL A 33 7.13 -2.47 -8.38
CA VAL A 33 6.37 -1.44 -7.66
C VAL A 33 7.26 -0.77 -6.61
N MET A 34 8.08 -1.51 -5.87
CA MET A 34 9.05 -0.94 -4.93
C MET A 34 10.13 -0.11 -5.65
N ARG A 35 10.68 -0.60 -6.76
CA ARG A 35 11.67 0.14 -7.56
C ARG A 35 11.04 1.33 -8.28
N GLY A 36 9.77 1.25 -8.70
CA GLY A 36 9.02 2.36 -9.28
C GLY A 36 8.77 3.46 -8.25
N MET A 37 8.42 3.12 -7.00
CA MET A 37 8.27 4.09 -5.90
C MET A 37 9.60 4.77 -5.54
N LEU A 38 10.73 4.07 -5.60
CA LEU A 38 12.06 4.63 -5.33
C LEU A 38 12.64 5.43 -6.50
N ARG A 39 12.17 5.18 -7.73
CA ARG A 39 12.66 5.85 -8.95
C ARG A 39 11.88 7.08 -9.38
N THR A 40 10.75 7.37 -8.74
CA THR A 40 10.01 8.59 -9.04
C THR A 40 10.61 9.74 -8.21
N PRO A 41 11.40 10.64 -8.81
CA PRO A 41 11.98 11.79 -8.10
C PRO A 41 10.89 12.72 -7.52
N LEU A 42 9.64 12.57 -7.98
CA LEU A 42 8.48 13.26 -7.43
C LEU A 42 8.14 12.84 -5.99
N LEU A 43 8.33 11.58 -5.61
CA LEU A 43 8.06 11.13 -4.24
C LEU A 43 9.06 11.71 -3.25
N SER A 44 10.33 11.85 -3.59
CA SER A 44 11.34 12.41 -2.70
C SER A 44 11.17 13.93 -2.50
N ARG A 45 10.69 14.67 -3.51
CA ARG A 45 10.41 16.11 -3.42
C ARG A 45 9.03 16.41 -2.81
N ALA A 46 8.04 15.58 -3.11
CA ALA A 46 6.67 15.75 -2.66
C ALA A 46 6.46 15.37 -1.19
N VAL A 47 7.35 14.60 -0.60
CA VAL A 47 7.25 14.10 0.77
C VAL A 47 7.81 15.09 1.80
N GLY A 48 8.35 16.24 1.37
CA GLY A 48 8.80 17.28 2.29
C GLY A 48 9.84 16.80 3.33
N GLY A 49 10.67 15.81 2.99
CA GLY A 49 11.70 15.28 3.88
C GLY A 49 11.18 14.41 5.04
N ARG A 50 9.89 14.08 5.08
CA ARG A 50 9.27 13.29 6.14
C ARG A 50 9.13 11.84 5.74
N LEU A 51 10.23 11.11 5.74
CA LEU A 51 10.30 9.68 5.47
C LEU A 51 10.60 8.89 6.73
N VAL A 52 9.93 7.76 6.89
CA VAL A 52 10.24 6.72 7.86
C VAL A 52 10.42 5.41 7.12
N THR A 53 11.43 4.63 7.50
CA THR A 53 11.61 3.28 6.96
C THR A 53 10.99 2.28 7.92
N LEU A 54 10.05 1.48 7.43
CA LEU A 54 9.40 0.42 8.19
C LEU A 54 10.12 -0.91 7.97
N TYR A 55 10.30 -1.68 9.04
CA TYR A 55 10.83 -3.04 9.01
C TYR A 55 9.79 -3.98 9.62
N PHE A 56 9.23 -4.85 8.82
CA PHE A 56 8.21 -5.79 9.28
C PHE A 56 8.27 -7.11 8.52
N THR A 57 7.65 -8.14 9.07
CA THR A 57 7.56 -9.48 8.45
C THR A 57 6.21 -9.65 7.79
N GLY A 58 6.21 -10.13 6.56
CA GLY A 58 4.98 -10.48 5.83
C GLY A 58 4.27 -11.66 6.49
N ARG A 59 3.01 -11.49 6.86
CA ARG A 59 2.25 -12.51 7.62
C ARG A 59 2.04 -13.81 6.87
N LYS A 60 1.86 -13.73 5.55
CA LYS A 60 1.67 -14.93 4.72
C LYS A 60 2.97 -15.53 4.22
N SER A 61 3.94 -14.68 3.91
CA SER A 61 5.18 -15.10 3.24
C SER A 61 6.34 -15.34 4.20
N GLY A 62 6.27 -14.84 5.45
CA GLY A 62 7.41 -14.83 6.38
C GLY A 62 8.58 -13.95 5.95
N ARG A 63 8.46 -13.20 4.84
CA ARG A 63 9.54 -12.39 4.29
C ARG A 63 9.70 -11.09 5.07
N GLN A 64 10.95 -10.68 5.22
CA GLN A 64 11.29 -9.38 5.78
C GLN A 64 11.06 -8.28 4.73
N TYR A 65 10.35 -7.25 5.13
CA TYR A 65 10.12 -6.04 4.32
C TYR A 65 10.86 -4.86 4.92
N THR A 66 11.52 -4.11 4.07
CA THR A 66 12.13 -2.82 4.37
C THR A 66 11.51 -1.80 3.44
N LEU A 67 10.70 -0.90 3.96
CA LEU A 67 9.86 -0.03 3.16
C LEU A 67 9.95 1.43 3.62
N PRO A 68 10.53 2.33 2.82
CA PRO A 68 10.46 3.76 3.08
C PRO A 68 9.07 4.28 2.71
N VAL A 69 8.43 4.98 3.63
CA VAL A 69 7.12 5.59 3.44
C VAL A 69 7.09 7.03 3.95
N ALA A 70 6.23 7.84 3.34
CA ALA A 70 5.94 9.17 3.83
C ALA A 70 5.09 9.12 5.10
N TYR A 71 5.31 10.04 6.01
CA TYR A 71 4.46 10.23 7.17
C TYR A 71 4.09 11.69 7.38
N LEU A 72 2.96 11.91 8.03
CA LEU A 72 2.56 13.20 8.56
C LEU A 72 2.64 13.14 10.10
N PRO A 73 3.28 14.11 10.77
CA PRO A 73 3.16 14.23 12.23
C PRO A 73 1.71 14.48 12.61
N TYR A 74 1.19 13.67 13.50
CA TYR A 74 -0.21 13.75 13.94
C TYR A 74 -0.31 13.32 15.41
N GLU A 75 -0.75 14.23 16.27
CA GLU A 75 -0.93 13.97 17.71
C GLU A 75 0.30 13.36 18.42
N GLY A 76 1.50 13.74 17.97
CA GLY A 76 2.76 13.19 18.51
C GLY A 76 3.25 11.91 17.87
N ASP A 77 2.44 11.31 17.01
CA ASP A 77 2.72 10.06 16.30
C ASP A 77 3.05 10.30 14.82
N LEU A 78 3.31 9.21 14.10
CA LEU A 78 3.52 9.20 12.66
C LEU A 78 2.26 8.66 11.98
N LEU A 79 1.55 9.50 11.23
CA LEU A 79 0.38 9.09 10.45
C LEU A 79 0.80 8.70 9.03
N ILE A 80 0.41 7.51 8.58
CA ILE A 80 0.74 6.93 7.28
C ILE A 80 -0.54 6.47 6.61
N GLY A 81 -0.70 6.80 5.33
CA GLY A 81 -1.75 6.26 4.47
C GLY A 81 -1.15 5.39 3.36
N THR A 82 -1.84 4.31 2.99
CA THR A 82 -1.43 3.46 1.87
C THR A 82 -2.61 2.80 1.17
N PRO A 83 -2.65 2.83 -0.18
CA PRO A 83 -3.58 2.04 -0.97
C PRO A 83 -3.07 0.62 -1.23
N PHE A 84 -1.84 0.30 -0.84
CA PHE A 84 -1.17 -0.95 -1.21
C PHE A 84 -1.45 -2.09 -0.23
N LYS A 85 -1.42 -3.30 -0.78
CA LYS A 85 -1.69 -4.55 -0.03
C LYS A 85 -0.71 -4.83 1.11
N TRP A 86 0.50 -4.24 1.10
CA TRP A 86 1.46 -4.43 2.18
C TRP A 86 0.92 -3.95 3.54
N GLY A 87 0.04 -2.94 3.54
CA GLY A 87 -0.61 -2.46 4.76
C GLY A 87 -1.40 -3.54 5.50
N ARG A 88 -1.80 -4.62 4.85
CA ARG A 88 -2.48 -5.76 5.49
C ARG A 88 -1.58 -6.57 6.42
N ASN A 89 -0.26 -6.36 6.37
CA ASN A 89 0.69 -7.01 7.28
C ASN A 89 0.77 -6.35 8.65
N LEU A 90 0.35 -5.09 8.77
CA LEU A 90 0.36 -4.33 10.01
C LEU A 90 -1.02 -4.37 10.68
N ARG A 91 -1.05 -4.62 11.98
CA ARG A 91 -2.27 -4.68 12.79
C ARG A 91 -2.12 -3.86 14.05
N THR A 92 -3.24 -3.39 14.57
CA THR A 92 -3.27 -2.79 15.92
C THR A 92 -2.72 -3.76 16.95
N GLY A 93 -1.81 -3.26 17.78
CA GLY A 93 -1.12 -4.05 18.80
C GLY A 93 0.21 -4.65 18.34
N ASP A 94 0.54 -4.56 17.04
CA ASP A 94 1.90 -4.93 16.59
C ASP A 94 2.92 -3.90 17.09
N THR A 95 4.15 -4.35 17.33
CA THR A 95 5.32 -3.50 17.47
C THR A 95 6.27 -3.80 16.32
N ILE A 96 6.67 -2.78 15.58
CA ILE A 96 7.60 -2.91 14.45
C ILE A 96 8.85 -2.05 14.67
N LYS A 97 9.93 -2.40 14.00
CA LYS A 97 11.10 -1.52 13.94
C LYS A 97 10.91 -0.46 12.88
N VAL A 98 11.32 0.75 13.19
CA VAL A 98 11.29 1.89 12.26
C VAL A 98 12.63 2.63 12.30
N ARG A 99 13.05 3.18 11.16
CA ARG A 99 14.17 4.12 11.12
C ARG A 99 13.62 5.51 10.86
N LEU A 100 13.65 6.34 11.89
CA LEU A 100 13.15 7.71 11.87
C LEU A 100 14.33 8.68 12.07
N LYS A 101 14.51 9.61 11.15
CA LYS A 101 15.61 10.61 11.20
C LYS A 101 16.99 9.94 11.46
N GLY A 102 17.25 8.83 10.77
CA GLY A 102 18.51 8.07 10.90
C GLY A 102 18.60 7.14 12.11
N ARG A 103 17.69 7.23 13.07
CA ARG A 103 17.72 6.40 14.30
C ARG A 103 16.75 5.22 14.20
N LEU A 104 17.23 4.03 14.55
CA LEU A 104 16.39 2.85 14.65
C LEU A 104 15.63 2.89 15.99
N ARG A 105 14.32 2.69 15.93
CA ARG A 105 13.40 2.68 17.09
C ARG A 105 12.39 1.56 16.94
N GLU A 106 11.70 1.24 17.99
CA GLU A 106 10.46 0.48 17.97
C GLU A 106 9.28 1.45 17.86
N ALA A 107 8.22 1.03 17.23
CA ALA A 107 6.97 1.78 17.14
C ALA A 107 5.78 0.86 17.31
N ASP A 108 4.84 1.28 18.13
CA ASP A 108 3.56 0.59 18.28
C ASP A 108 2.63 0.96 17.13
N VAL A 109 1.90 0.00 16.63
CA VAL A 109 1.03 0.14 15.47
C VAL A 109 -0.42 0.25 15.91
N ARG A 110 -1.12 1.26 15.40
CA ARG A 110 -2.58 1.34 15.35
C ARG A 110 -3.01 1.38 13.89
N ALA A 111 -3.76 0.39 13.45
CA ALA A 111 -4.21 0.22 12.07
C ALA A 111 -5.69 0.55 11.95
N TYR A 112 -6.05 1.29 10.91
CA TYR A 112 -7.42 1.69 10.60
C TYR A 112 -7.80 1.17 9.20
N SER A 113 -8.95 0.49 9.11
CA SER A 113 -9.47 -0.08 7.86
C SER A 113 -10.96 0.17 7.65
N ASP A 114 -11.66 0.66 8.68
CA ASP A 114 -13.05 1.08 8.58
C ASP A 114 -13.19 2.43 7.86
N GLU A 115 -14.32 2.64 7.21
CA GLU A 115 -14.58 3.82 6.39
C GLU A 115 -14.39 5.13 7.15
N ALA A 116 -15.03 5.27 8.31
CA ALA A 116 -15.04 6.52 9.07
C ALA A 116 -13.63 6.99 9.42
N ASN A 117 -12.79 6.09 9.94
CA ASN A 117 -11.41 6.41 10.30
C ASN A 117 -10.51 6.62 9.08
N VAL A 118 -10.62 5.77 8.05
CA VAL A 118 -9.80 5.91 6.85
C VAL A 118 -10.12 7.21 6.11
N VAL A 119 -11.39 7.54 5.90
CA VAL A 119 -11.81 8.80 5.26
C VAL A 119 -11.31 10.01 6.06
N HIS A 120 -11.47 9.99 7.38
CA HIS A 120 -10.99 11.07 8.24
C HIS A 120 -9.46 11.24 8.15
N LEU A 121 -8.70 10.17 8.36
CA LEU A 121 -7.23 10.23 8.41
C LEU A 121 -6.61 10.50 7.03
N TYR A 122 -7.17 9.97 5.96
CA TYR A 122 -6.77 10.32 4.59
C TYR A 122 -7.03 11.79 4.30
N GLY A 123 -8.14 12.34 4.80
CA GLY A 123 -8.43 13.77 4.72
C GLY A 123 -7.37 14.60 5.45
N VAL A 124 -6.96 14.19 6.65
CA VAL A 124 -5.88 14.82 7.41
C VAL A 124 -4.55 14.78 6.64
N ILE A 125 -4.17 13.61 6.13
CA ILE A 125 -2.93 13.46 5.35
C ILE A 125 -2.99 14.32 4.08
N SER A 126 -4.10 14.32 3.36
CA SER A 126 -4.28 15.07 2.11
C SER A 126 -4.12 16.58 2.30
N ARG A 127 -4.64 17.14 3.42
CA ARG A 127 -4.44 18.56 3.76
C ARG A 127 -2.98 18.88 4.06
N GLY A 128 -2.29 17.99 4.74
CA GLY A 128 -0.88 18.17 5.12
C GLY A 128 0.13 17.79 4.03
N ASN A 129 -0.32 17.06 3.00
CA ASN A 129 0.53 16.57 1.91
C ASN A 129 -0.26 16.44 0.60
N HIS A 130 -0.23 17.49 -0.20
CA HIS A 130 -0.93 17.53 -1.49
C HIS A 130 -0.40 16.49 -2.49
N ALA A 131 0.86 16.08 -2.38
CA ALA A 131 1.38 15.02 -3.24
C ALA A 131 0.80 13.64 -2.90
N PHE A 132 0.53 13.39 -1.62
CA PHE A 132 -0.23 12.22 -1.20
C PHE A 132 -1.66 12.26 -1.78
N ALA A 133 -2.33 13.41 -1.71
CA ALA A 133 -3.66 13.60 -2.28
C ALA A 133 -3.66 13.31 -3.80
N ASN A 134 -2.75 13.92 -4.55
CA ASN A 134 -2.62 13.70 -5.99
C ASN A 134 -2.33 12.23 -6.33
N PHE A 135 -1.45 11.58 -5.58
CA PHE A 135 -1.14 10.16 -5.77
C PHE A 135 -2.36 9.26 -5.56
N ASN A 136 -3.20 9.57 -4.57
CA ASN A 136 -4.43 8.84 -4.26
C ASN A 136 -5.65 9.36 -5.03
N LYS A 137 -5.48 10.31 -5.97
CA LYS A 137 -6.54 10.92 -6.78
C LYS A 137 -7.62 11.61 -5.94
N ILE A 138 -7.21 12.25 -4.86
CA ILE A 138 -8.09 13.01 -3.97
C ILE A 138 -8.00 14.48 -4.39
N GLY A 139 -9.09 15.00 -4.92
CA GLY A 139 -9.26 16.42 -5.25
C GLY A 139 -9.57 17.27 -4.02
N PHE A 140 -9.65 18.57 -4.22
CA PHE A 140 -10.02 19.55 -3.21
C PHE A 140 -11.18 20.40 -3.72
N ASP A 141 -12.06 20.78 -2.81
CA ASP A 141 -13.14 21.73 -3.11
C ASP A 141 -12.62 23.19 -3.16
N ALA A 142 -13.52 24.14 -3.43
CA ALA A 142 -13.19 25.56 -3.51
C ALA A 142 -12.65 26.14 -2.17
N ASP A 143 -12.99 25.52 -1.05
CA ASP A 143 -12.56 25.92 0.30
C ASP A 143 -11.24 25.24 0.71
N GLY A 144 -10.68 24.40 -0.17
CA GLY A 144 -9.43 23.66 0.08
C GLY A 144 -9.58 22.41 0.95
N ASN A 145 -10.80 21.90 1.09
CA ASN A 145 -11.03 20.62 1.77
C ASN A 145 -10.89 19.45 0.80
N PRO A 146 -10.31 18.31 1.24
CA PRO A 146 -10.29 17.09 0.44
C PRO A 146 -11.69 16.64 0.08
N ASN A 147 -11.90 16.25 -1.19
CA ASN A 147 -13.20 15.81 -1.69
C ASN A 147 -13.64 14.53 -0.98
N GLY A 148 -14.83 14.56 -0.36
CA GLY A 148 -15.36 13.43 0.42
C GLY A 148 -15.66 12.19 -0.41
N GLU A 149 -16.11 12.35 -1.65
CA GLU A 149 -16.37 11.23 -2.56
C GLU A 149 -15.06 10.52 -2.96
N ASP A 150 -14.02 11.29 -3.28
CA ASP A 150 -12.71 10.73 -3.60
C ASP A 150 -12.12 9.97 -2.41
N LEU A 151 -12.28 10.48 -1.18
CA LEU A 151 -11.86 9.80 0.04
C LEU A 151 -12.62 8.48 0.25
N HIS A 152 -13.93 8.47 0.00
CA HIS A 152 -14.74 7.27 0.05
C HIS A 152 -14.30 6.24 -1.00
N LEU A 153 -14.04 6.67 -2.23
CA LEU A 153 -13.54 5.81 -3.31
C LEU A 153 -12.16 5.22 -2.98
N ALA A 154 -11.28 5.99 -2.35
CA ALA A 154 -9.99 5.49 -1.88
C ALA A 154 -10.16 4.37 -0.84
N TRP A 155 -11.08 4.54 0.12
CA TRP A 155 -11.40 3.49 1.09
C TRP A 155 -11.98 2.23 0.42
N LEU A 156 -12.92 2.38 -0.52
CA LEU A 156 -13.49 1.26 -1.29
C LEU A 156 -12.41 0.49 -2.08
N ALA A 157 -11.40 1.20 -2.59
CA ALA A 157 -10.27 0.59 -3.28
C ALA A 157 -9.29 -0.14 -2.32
N GLY A 158 -9.53 -0.12 -1.02
CA GLY A 158 -8.76 -0.84 -0.01
C GLY A 158 -7.70 -0.02 0.70
N ALA A 159 -7.79 1.31 0.65
CA ALA A 159 -6.91 2.20 1.40
C ALA A 159 -6.98 1.92 2.91
N ARG A 160 -5.83 2.10 3.58
CA ARG A 160 -5.66 1.94 5.03
C ARG A 160 -4.84 3.07 5.59
N ALA A 161 -5.07 3.40 6.84
CA ALA A 161 -4.25 4.34 7.57
C ALA A 161 -3.62 3.67 8.80
N PHE A 162 -2.45 4.19 9.19
CA PHE A 162 -1.71 3.70 10.34
C PHE A 162 -1.21 4.88 11.16
N GLN A 163 -1.34 4.77 12.45
CA GLN A 163 -0.70 5.65 13.41
C GLN A 163 0.39 4.84 14.12
N LEU A 164 1.62 5.32 14.02
CA LEU A 164 2.79 4.69 14.63
C LEU A 164 3.29 5.56 15.77
N THR A 165 3.34 4.99 16.97
CA THR A 165 3.87 5.64 18.18
C THR A 165 5.31 5.18 18.41
N PRO A 166 6.35 5.96 18.04
CA PRO A 166 7.75 5.60 18.29
C PRO A 166 8.06 5.64 19.79
N ARG A 167 8.85 4.65 20.20
CA ARG A 167 9.39 4.56 21.58
C ARG A 167 10.85 5.02 21.65
#